data_7b50725c2d2eeca922b56acabee98864
#
_entry.id   7b50725c2d2eeca922b56acabee98864
#
_cell.length_a   1.000
_cell.length_b   1.000
_cell.length_c   1.000
_cell.angle_alpha   90.00
_cell.angle_beta   90.00
_cell.angle_gamma   90.00
#
_symmetry.space_group_name_H-M   'P 1'
#
loop_
_entity.id
_entity.type
_entity.pdbx_description
1 polymer ?
#
loop_
_entity_poly.entity_id
_entity_poly.type
_entity_poly.pdbx_seq_one_letter_code
_entity_poly.pdbx_strand_id
1 'polypeptide(L)'
;MPACKDKYEWCEDEPFVYKDGEGIEYCVFHAPRGNKGISVEKFNGKVFRKISDVIQDNRLPGSKGNQICNLSGTIFEDDIGFNVYNKDNPLPRINFSETTFSGEADFS
;
A
#
# COMPACT_ATOMS: atom_id res chain seq x y z
N MET A 1 6.02 8.10 20.90
CA MET A 1 5.70 9.09 19.85
C MET A 1 4.58 8.58 18.98
N PRO A 2 3.52 9.35 18.73
CA PRO A 2 2.47 8.91 17.83
C PRO A 2 2.99 8.76 16.40
N ALA A 3 2.50 7.73 15.73
CA ALA A 3 2.93 7.41 14.37
C ALA A 3 1.84 6.64 13.65
N CYS A 4 1.91 6.58 12.32
CA CYS A 4 0.96 5.79 11.54
C CYS A 4 0.97 4.31 11.98
N LYS A 5 2.10 3.81 12.46
CA LYS A 5 2.24 2.44 12.92
C LYS A 5 1.37 2.11 14.12
N ASP A 6 1.00 3.11 14.90
CA ASP A 6 0.13 2.92 16.07
C ASP A 6 -1.30 2.58 15.64
N LYS A 7 -1.71 3.03 14.46
CA LYS A 7 -3.01 2.77 13.89
C LYS A 7 -2.98 1.65 12.84
N TYR A 8 -1.90 1.60 12.06
CA TYR A 8 -1.76 0.65 10.94
C TYR A 8 -0.53 -0.23 11.18
N GLU A 9 -0.72 -1.36 11.81
CA GLU A 9 0.37 -2.25 12.19
C GLU A 9 1.13 -2.84 10.99
N TRP A 10 0.45 -2.95 9.84
CA TRP A 10 1.03 -3.59 8.66
C TRP A 10 2.23 -2.84 8.09
N CYS A 11 2.42 -1.56 8.43
CA CYS A 11 3.54 -0.77 7.94
C CYS A 11 4.69 -0.65 8.95
N GLU A 12 4.72 -1.54 9.94
CA GLU A 12 5.71 -1.48 11.02
C GLU A 12 7.16 -1.45 10.53
N ASP A 13 7.46 -2.19 9.46
CA ASP A 13 8.82 -2.28 8.92
C ASP A 13 9.17 -1.14 7.96
N GLU A 14 8.22 -0.28 7.62
CA GLU A 14 8.46 0.82 6.69
C GLU A 14 9.11 2.01 7.41
N PRO A 15 10.13 2.65 6.79
CA PRO A 15 10.75 3.82 7.38
C PRO A 15 9.81 5.03 7.36
N PHE A 16 9.98 5.93 8.32
CA PHE A 16 9.24 7.18 8.32
C PHE A 16 9.84 8.13 7.29
N VAL A 17 8.99 8.80 6.52
CA VAL A 17 9.41 9.76 5.49
C VAL A 17 8.84 11.17 5.73
N TYR A 18 7.90 11.31 6.65
CA TYR A 18 7.23 12.58 6.92
C TYR A 18 6.82 12.67 8.38
N LYS A 19 6.89 13.89 8.93
CA LYS A 19 6.43 14.20 10.28
C LYS A 19 5.57 15.46 10.17
N ASP A 20 4.35 15.42 10.69
CA ASP A 20 3.45 16.56 10.60
C ASP A 20 3.72 17.60 11.70
N GLY A 21 2.94 18.69 11.71
CA GLY A 21 3.08 19.76 12.68
C GLY A 21 2.75 19.37 14.12
N GLU A 22 2.09 18.23 14.30
CA GLU A 22 1.73 17.69 15.61
C GLU A 22 2.74 16.65 16.12
N GLY A 23 3.78 16.37 15.31
CA GLY A 23 4.80 15.41 15.66
C GLY A 23 4.46 13.95 15.31
N ILE A 24 3.39 13.72 14.55
CA ILE A 24 3.02 12.39 14.11
C ILE A 24 3.88 11.99 12.91
N GLU A 25 4.55 10.84 13.00
CA GLU A 25 5.41 10.35 11.93
C GLU A 25 4.66 9.38 11.02
N TYR A 26 4.94 9.48 9.72
CA TYR A 26 4.26 8.69 8.69
C TYR A 26 5.26 7.97 7.79
N CYS A 27 4.95 6.70 7.46
CA CYS A 27 5.68 5.97 6.44
C CYS A 27 5.25 6.46 5.05
N VAL A 28 5.91 5.95 4.01
CA VAL A 28 5.63 6.35 2.62
C VAL A 28 4.17 6.09 2.20
N PHE A 29 3.56 5.03 2.73
CA PHE A 29 2.16 4.70 2.40
C PHE A 29 1.17 5.67 3.03
N HIS A 30 1.44 6.16 4.21
CA HIS A 30 0.52 7.00 4.99
C HIS A 30 0.86 8.49 4.94
N ALA A 31 2.01 8.87 4.40
CA ALA A 31 2.39 10.26 4.27
C ALA A 31 1.44 10.99 3.30
N PRO A 32 1.12 12.27 3.57
CA PRO A 32 0.23 13.03 2.70
C PRO A 32 0.80 13.18 1.28
N ARG A 33 -0.09 13.48 0.34
CA ARG A 33 0.29 13.77 -1.03
C ARG A 33 1.35 14.87 -1.07
N GLY A 34 2.40 14.64 -1.85
CA GLY A 34 3.50 15.59 -1.98
C GLY A 34 4.56 15.50 -0.90
N ASN A 35 4.37 14.64 0.10
CA ASN A 35 5.30 14.53 1.25
C ASN A 35 5.90 13.14 1.40
N LYS A 36 5.83 12.32 0.34
CA LYS A 36 6.34 10.94 0.39
C LYS A 36 7.84 10.82 0.13
N GLY A 37 8.46 11.87 -0.42
CA GLY A 37 9.90 11.88 -0.69
C GLY A 37 10.35 11.05 -1.88
N ILE A 38 9.43 10.45 -2.62
CA ILE A 38 9.71 9.66 -3.83
C ILE A 38 8.71 10.03 -4.93
N SER A 39 9.03 9.66 -6.17
CA SER A 39 8.12 9.88 -7.29
C SER A 39 6.88 9.00 -7.19
N VAL A 40 5.81 9.39 -7.90
CA VAL A 40 4.58 8.59 -8.00
C VAL A 40 4.89 7.20 -8.55
N GLU A 41 5.76 7.12 -9.57
CA GLU A 41 6.14 5.83 -10.16
C GLU A 41 6.79 4.90 -9.14
N LYS A 42 7.69 5.43 -8.32
CA LYS A 42 8.35 4.64 -7.28
C LYS A 42 7.37 4.23 -6.19
N PHE A 43 6.48 5.12 -5.82
CA PHE A 43 5.45 4.82 -4.83
C PHE A 43 4.53 3.70 -5.33
N ASN A 44 4.02 3.83 -6.55
CA ASN A 44 3.16 2.81 -7.14
C ASN A 44 3.89 1.46 -7.26
N GLY A 45 5.19 1.50 -7.57
CA GLY A 45 6.03 0.30 -7.59
C GLY A 45 6.08 -0.41 -6.24
N LYS A 46 6.15 0.36 -5.14
CA LYS A 46 6.10 -0.21 -3.79
C LYS A 46 4.75 -0.87 -3.50
N VAL A 47 3.66 -0.27 -3.94
CA VAL A 47 2.31 -0.84 -3.81
C VAL A 47 2.24 -2.18 -4.54
N PHE A 48 2.68 -2.21 -5.80
CA PHE A 48 2.68 -3.45 -6.59
C PHE A 48 3.57 -4.53 -5.99
N ARG A 49 4.68 -4.15 -5.39
CA ARG A 49 5.57 -5.10 -4.72
C ARG A 49 4.87 -5.75 -3.53
N LYS A 50 4.15 -4.98 -2.72
CA LYS A 50 3.38 -5.55 -1.61
C LYS A 50 2.34 -6.54 -2.12
N ILE A 51 1.67 -6.20 -3.20
CA ILE A 51 0.67 -7.09 -3.81
C ILE A 51 1.35 -8.37 -4.32
N SER A 52 2.50 -8.24 -4.99
CA SER A 52 3.26 -9.40 -5.48
C SER A 52 3.69 -10.33 -4.35
N ASP A 53 4.13 -9.76 -3.22
CA ASP A 53 4.54 -10.55 -2.07
C ASP A 53 3.37 -11.38 -1.53
N VAL A 54 2.17 -10.82 -1.48
CA VAL A 54 0.97 -11.55 -1.05
C VAL A 54 0.62 -12.64 -2.06
N ILE A 55 0.71 -12.35 -3.35
CA ILE A 55 0.44 -13.35 -4.39
C ILE A 55 1.41 -14.54 -4.24
N GLN A 56 2.69 -14.27 -4.04
CA GLN A 56 3.68 -15.32 -3.85
C GLN A 56 3.42 -16.14 -2.60
N ASP A 57 3.09 -15.48 -1.49
CA ASP A 57 2.76 -16.15 -0.24
C ASP A 57 1.55 -17.09 -0.42
N ASN A 58 0.56 -16.66 -1.17
CA ASN A 58 -0.63 -17.48 -1.45
C ASN A 58 -0.32 -18.71 -2.30
N ARG A 59 0.79 -18.71 -3.02
CA ARG A 59 1.23 -19.83 -3.87
C ARG A 59 2.18 -20.80 -3.17
N LEU A 60 2.64 -20.46 -1.97
CA LEU A 60 3.58 -21.30 -1.24
C LEU A 60 2.91 -22.62 -0.78
N PRO A 61 3.68 -23.74 -0.78
CA PRO A 61 3.17 -24.98 -0.21
C PRO A 61 2.78 -24.79 1.25
N GLY A 62 1.62 -25.28 1.62
CA GLY A 62 1.08 -25.11 2.98
C GLY A 62 0.30 -23.84 3.18
N SER A 63 0.31 -22.90 2.24
CA SER A 63 -0.52 -21.72 2.30
C SER A 63 -1.99 -22.07 2.01
N LYS A 64 -2.90 -21.37 2.69
CA LYS A 64 -4.34 -21.53 2.42
C LYS A 64 -4.78 -20.74 1.17
N GLY A 65 -3.90 -19.93 0.59
CA GLY A 65 -4.19 -19.16 -0.61
C GLY A 65 -5.17 -18.01 -0.39
N ASN A 66 -5.35 -17.56 0.85
CA ASN A 66 -6.35 -16.55 1.18
C ASN A 66 -5.80 -15.34 1.96
N GLN A 67 -4.51 -15.10 1.87
CA GLN A 67 -3.92 -13.94 2.51
C GLN A 67 -4.44 -12.65 1.88
N ILE A 68 -4.62 -11.62 2.70
CA ILE A 68 -5.12 -10.32 2.27
C ILE A 68 -3.94 -9.32 2.25
N CYS A 69 -3.83 -8.57 1.15
CA CYS A 69 -2.88 -7.47 1.07
C CYS A 69 -3.47 -6.29 1.83
N ASN A 70 -2.82 -5.87 2.91
CA ASN A 70 -3.32 -4.77 3.72
C ASN A 70 -2.70 -3.46 3.24
N LEU A 71 -3.56 -2.58 2.67
CA LEU A 71 -3.18 -1.24 2.24
C LEU A 71 -4.05 -0.19 2.94
N SER A 72 -4.62 -0.54 4.10
CA SER A 72 -5.49 0.37 4.82
C SER A 72 -4.79 1.69 5.15
N GLY A 73 -5.51 2.79 5.00
CA GLY A 73 -5.01 4.13 5.27
C GLY A 73 -4.02 4.68 4.25
N THR A 74 -3.68 3.92 3.20
CA THR A 74 -2.73 4.36 2.17
C THR A 74 -3.25 5.59 1.45
N ILE A 75 -2.36 6.55 1.20
CA ILE A 75 -2.69 7.75 0.43
C ILE A 75 -2.01 7.64 -0.93
N PHE A 76 -2.80 7.46 -1.99
CA PHE A 76 -2.31 7.40 -3.36
C PHE A 76 -2.24 8.82 -3.93
N GLU A 77 -1.09 9.19 -4.48
CA GLU A 77 -0.84 10.56 -4.95
C GLU A 77 -1.46 10.86 -6.30
N ASP A 78 -1.59 9.84 -7.16
CA ASP A 78 -2.04 10.01 -8.53
C ASP A 78 -2.71 8.73 -9.01
N ASP A 79 -2.98 8.66 -10.32
CA ASP A 79 -3.60 7.48 -10.90
C ASP A 79 -2.76 6.24 -10.68
N ILE A 80 -3.43 5.12 -10.45
CA ILE A 80 -2.77 3.82 -10.33
C ILE A 80 -3.61 2.78 -11.09
N GLY A 81 -2.97 2.00 -11.95
CA GLY A 81 -3.64 0.97 -12.74
C GLY A 81 -3.45 -0.41 -12.14
N PHE A 82 -4.53 -1.02 -11.69
CA PHE A 82 -4.54 -2.41 -11.24
C PHE A 82 -4.92 -3.36 -12.38
N ASN A 83 -5.13 -2.82 -13.58
CA ASN A 83 -5.50 -3.59 -14.78
C ASN A 83 -4.36 -4.46 -15.33
N VAL A 84 -3.18 -4.38 -14.74
CA VAL A 84 -2.06 -5.28 -15.05
C VAL A 84 -2.32 -6.72 -14.56
N TYR A 85 -3.28 -6.88 -13.66
CA TYR A 85 -3.68 -8.18 -13.14
C TYR A 85 -4.79 -8.78 -14.01
N ASN A 86 -4.78 -10.11 -14.17
CA ASN A 86 -5.71 -10.81 -15.07
C ASN A 86 -6.01 -12.23 -14.55
N LYS A 87 -6.60 -13.08 -15.39
CA LYS A 87 -6.93 -14.46 -14.99
C LYS A 87 -5.71 -15.29 -14.61
N ASP A 88 -4.58 -15.04 -15.29
CA ASP A 88 -3.35 -15.79 -15.05
C ASP A 88 -2.57 -15.24 -13.85
N ASN A 89 -2.77 -13.97 -13.52
CA ASN A 89 -2.13 -13.30 -12.41
C ASN A 89 -3.18 -12.42 -11.71
N PRO A 90 -4.15 -13.03 -10.98
CA PRO A 90 -5.25 -12.27 -10.40
C PRO A 90 -4.81 -11.46 -9.19
N LEU A 91 -5.52 -10.34 -8.96
CA LEU A 91 -5.37 -9.57 -7.73
C LEU A 91 -5.79 -10.42 -6.53
N PRO A 92 -5.01 -10.40 -5.43
CA PRO A 92 -5.48 -10.96 -4.18
C PRO A 92 -6.53 -10.04 -3.57
N ARG A 93 -7.11 -10.44 -2.45
CA ARG A 93 -7.96 -9.54 -1.67
C ARG A 93 -7.09 -8.41 -1.13
N ILE A 94 -7.59 -7.19 -1.23
CA ILE A 94 -6.88 -6.01 -0.73
C ILE A 94 -7.77 -5.25 0.25
N ASN A 95 -7.21 -4.88 1.38
CA ASN A 95 -7.89 -4.03 2.34
C ASN A 95 -7.58 -2.57 2.02
N PHE A 96 -8.58 -1.86 1.50
CA PHE A 96 -8.49 -0.43 1.19
C PHE A 96 -9.21 0.44 2.23
N SER A 97 -9.46 -0.07 3.43
CA SER A 97 -10.14 0.71 4.47
C SER A 97 -9.41 2.03 4.73
N GLU A 98 -10.16 3.12 4.83
CA GLU A 98 -9.62 4.47 5.08
C GLU A 98 -8.60 4.95 4.04
N THR A 99 -8.52 4.30 2.89
CA THR A 99 -7.60 4.65 1.81
C THR A 99 -8.09 5.91 1.08
N THR A 100 -7.14 6.76 0.70
CA THR A 100 -7.40 7.97 -0.09
C THR A 100 -6.83 7.78 -1.49
N PHE A 101 -7.65 7.99 -2.51
CA PHE A 101 -7.21 8.00 -3.91
C PHE A 101 -7.30 9.44 -4.41
N SER A 102 -6.14 10.05 -4.70
CA SER A 102 -6.08 11.41 -5.23
C SER A 102 -6.29 11.45 -6.75
N GLY A 103 -6.10 10.31 -7.43
CA GLY A 103 -6.38 10.12 -8.85
C GLY A 103 -7.34 8.95 -9.04
N GLU A 104 -7.33 8.37 -10.24
CA GLU A 104 -8.15 7.21 -10.55
C GLU A 104 -7.44 5.91 -10.17
N ALA A 105 -8.19 4.96 -9.63
CA ALA A 105 -7.74 3.59 -9.45
C ALA A 105 -8.45 2.74 -10.50
N ASP A 106 -7.69 2.21 -11.46
CA ASP A 106 -8.23 1.43 -12.57
C ASP A 106 -8.11 -0.07 -12.29
N PHE A 107 -9.24 -0.74 -12.16
CA PHE A 107 -9.31 -2.18 -11.90
C PHE A 107 -9.77 -2.99 -13.11
N SER A 108 -10.07 -2.33 -14.23
CA SER A 108 -10.63 -3.02 -15.40
C SER A 108 -9.58 -3.67 -16.30
#